data_0e677cdcb5bb3a523e744fd3cf17acdc
#
_entry.id   0e677cdcb5bb3a523e744fd3cf17acdc
#
_cell.length_a   1.000
_cell.length_b   1.000
_cell.length_c   1.000
_cell.angle_alpha   90.00
_cell.angle_beta   90.00
_cell.angle_gamma   90.00
#
_symmetry.space_group_name_H-M   'P 1'
#
loop_
_entity.id
_entity.type
_entity.pdbx_description
1 polymer ?
#
loop_
_entity_poly.entity_id
_entity_poly.type
_entity_poly.pdbx_seq_one_letter_code
_entity_poly.pdbx_strand_id
1 'polypeptide(L)'
;MNPGTSEMHFVAALDRVPGMRGVLCLFEGVCSGAADGYARVLGQPASTLLHLGPGLANGLANFHNARKARSPIVNIVGEHATPHLAVDAPLSADIATFAKTVSGFVRTATSADDIGQATAETILAAWGPPGVVASLIIPADYSWSEAMLGGPVVVPKIRTMPDFGRLEKAAELLRKPGTAILLGGAASNRKALEAGARLAAATGVKVIVARNSGSQVGGRDSWDIPQVPYFPEGALPMFADVQNLILVEAERPVSFFAYPGIPSEMTAPGCVDFVLASRSEDGTAAMLALANDCPLVYLNDGAGAVAPNEDSALTLDFVGQTVAALMPEGSIVADELVSSAGRVHLQLKHAAPFDFLPVTGGSIGQGLPVAVGAAIAAPHRKVISLEADGSAMYTLQALWTMVREKLDVTVVIMNNRRYKILEIEMRRTGANGFGPLANDMIDISRPDLDFVKLAEGMGVEASRARTAREFTAQFGDAMGRSGPRLIEAWVE
;
A
#
# COMPACT_ATOMS: atom_id res chain seq x y z
N MET A 1 -5.78 -12.70 -10.88
CA MET A 1 -5.42 -12.94 -12.29
C MET A 1 -6.45 -12.32 -13.24
N ASN A 2 -6.00 -11.88 -14.40
CA ASN A 2 -6.82 -11.57 -15.57
C ASN A 2 -6.14 -12.21 -16.79
N PRO A 3 -6.42 -13.50 -17.08
CA PRO A 3 -5.75 -14.23 -18.13
C PRO A 3 -6.35 -13.98 -19.52
N GLY A 4 -5.55 -14.20 -20.55
CA GLY A 4 -6.00 -14.24 -21.94
C GLY A 4 -5.59 -15.54 -22.64
N THR A 5 -5.60 -15.55 -23.97
CA THR A 5 -5.41 -16.76 -24.78
C THR A 5 -4.06 -17.47 -24.50
N SER A 6 -2.98 -16.71 -24.31
CA SER A 6 -1.64 -17.29 -24.08
C SER A 6 -1.49 -18.01 -22.74
N GLU A 7 -2.35 -17.72 -21.77
CA GLU A 7 -2.29 -18.26 -20.40
C GLU A 7 -3.26 -19.43 -20.15
N MET A 8 -4.00 -19.91 -21.19
CA MET A 8 -5.04 -20.92 -20.99
C MET A 8 -4.52 -22.26 -20.46
N HIS A 9 -3.30 -22.66 -20.82
CA HIS A 9 -2.69 -23.87 -20.26
C HIS A 9 -2.36 -23.71 -18.77
N PHE A 10 -1.94 -22.52 -18.34
CA PHE A 10 -1.75 -22.19 -16.95
C PHE A 10 -3.08 -22.25 -16.18
N VAL A 11 -4.13 -21.63 -16.72
CA VAL A 11 -5.48 -21.66 -16.12
C VAL A 11 -6.00 -23.09 -15.97
N ALA A 12 -5.86 -23.91 -17.02
CA ALA A 12 -6.26 -25.32 -16.98
C ALA A 12 -5.44 -26.15 -15.97
N ALA A 13 -4.20 -25.77 -15.71
CA ALA A 13 -3.35 -26.45 -14.72
C ALA A 13 -3.81 -26.23 -13.27
N LEU A 14 -4.55 -25.15 -12.98
CA LEU A 14 -5.07 -24.89 -11.64
C LEU A 14 -5.95 -26.03 -11.11
N ASP A 15 -6.71 -26.70 -11.98
CA ASP A 15 -7.56 -27.84 -11.61
C ASP A 15 -6.74 -29.07 -11.17
N ARG A 16 -5.45 -29.11 -11.52
CA ARG A 16 -4.55 -30.26 -11.27
C ARG A 16 -3.57 -29.99 -10.12
N VAL A 17 -3.48 -28.75 -9.63
CA VAL A 17 -2.54 -28.35 -8.58
C VAL A 17 -3.30 -28.02 -7.29
N PRO A 18 -3.45 -28.99 -6.37
CA PRO A 18 -4.15 -28.75 -5.10
C PRO A 18 -3.50 -27.63 -4.30
N GLY A 19 -4.34 -26.78 -3.70
CA GLY A 19 -3.90 -25.69 -2.83
C GLY A 19 -3.59 -24.36 -3.55
N MET A 20 -3.58 -24.31 -4.88
CA MET A 20 -3.46 -23.07 -5.61
C MET A 20 -4.85 -22.47 -5.90
N ARG A 21 -5.14 -21.30 -5.34
CA ARG A 21 -6.41 -20.59 -5.54
C ARG A 21 -6.26 -19.53 -6.61
N GLY A 22 -7.13 -19.57 -7.61
CA GLY A 22 -7.27 -18.52 -8.62
C GLY A 22 -8.29 -17.47 -8.18
N VAL A 23 -7.89 -16.20 -8.12
CA VAL A 23 -8.79 -15.06 -7.89
C VAL A 23 -8.92 -14.26 -9.18
N LEU A 24 -10.13 -14.25 -9.75
CA LEU A 24 -10.40 -13.51 -10.98
C LEU A 24 -10.65 -12.03 -10.69
N CYS A 25 -9.96 -11.18 -11.42
CA CYS A 25 -10.18 -9.73 -11.43
C CYS A 25 -10.60 -9.31 -12.84
N LEU A 26 -11.42 -8.27 -12.97
CA LEU A 26 -11.89 -7.79 -14.27
C LEU A 26 -11.00 -6.72 -14.90
N PHE A 27 -9.90 -6.39 -14.22
CA PHE A 27 -8.90 -5.42 -14.67
C PHE A 27 -7.54 -5.73 -14.05
N GLU A 28 -6.46 -5.63 -14.79
CA GLU A 28 -5.12 -6.01 -14.34
C GLU A 28 -4.58 -5.08 -13.24
N GLY A 29 -5.01 -3.82 -13.21
CA GLY A 29 -4.74 -2.92 -12.10
C GLY A 29 -5.32 -3.44 -10.77
N VAL A 30 -6.47 -4.16 -10.82
CA VAL A 30 -7.01 -4.85 -9.64
C VAL A 30 -6.15 -6.05 -9.28
N CYS A 31 -5.64 -6.82 -10.26
CA CYS A 31 -4.74 -7.94 -10.01
C CYS A 31 -3.48 -7.50 -9.26
N SER A 32 -2.79 -6.47 -9.77
CA SER A 32 -1.52 -5.99 -9.22
C SER A 32 -1.69 -5.36 -7.84
N GLY A 33 -2.77 -4.57 -7.64
CA GLY A 33 -3.06 -3.98 -6.33
C GLY A 33 -3.53 -5.01 -5.29
N ALA A 34 -4.30 -6.03 -5.70
CA ALA A 34 -4.68 -7.12 -4.80
C ALA A 34 -3.46 -7.96 -4.37
N ALA A 35 -2.54 -8.23 -5.29
CA ALA A 35 -1.27 -8.89 -4.95
C ALA A 35 -0.43 -8.05 -3.97
N ASP A 36 -0.41 -6.72 -4.14
CA ASP A 36 0.24 -5.80 -3.21
C ASP A 36 -0.37 -5.90 -1.80
N GLY A 37 -1.70 -5.78 -1.69
CA GLY A 37 -2.40 -5.87 -0.39
C GLY A 37 -2.19 -7.21 0.30
N TYR A 38 -2.28 -8.31 -0.44
CA TYR A 38 -2.03 -9.66 0.07
C TYR A 38 -0.60 -9.79 0.63
N ALA A 39 0.38 -9.37 -0.15
CA ALA A 39 1.79 -9.47 0.23
C ALA A 39 2.14 -8.59 1.45
N ARG A 40 1.54 -7.41 1.57
CA ARG A 40 1.75 -6.53 2.74
C ARG A 40 1.21 -7.12 4.04
N VAL A 41 0.07 -7.84 3.98
CA VAL A 41 -0.55 -8.42 5.16
C VAL A 41 0.17 -9.69 5.60
N LEU A 42 0.56 -10.57 4.67
CA LEU A 42 1.20 -11.84 5.00
C LEU A 42 2.72 -11.79 5.07
N GLY A 43 3.37 -10.78 4.48
CA GLY A 43 4.82 -10.74 4.34
C GLY A 43 5.37 -11.84 3.44
N GLN A 44 4.54 -12.43 2.58
CA GLN A 44 4.86 -13.52 1.68
C GLN A 44 4.56 -13.15 0.23
N PRO A 45 5.24 -13.77 -0.77
CA PRO A 45 4.98 -13.48 -2.17
C PRO A 45 3.53 -13.81 -2.56
N ALA A 46 2.87 -12.82 -3.17
CA ALA A 46 1.65 -13.01 -3.95
C ALA A 46 2.01 -13.31 -5.41
N SER A 47 1.12 -13.92 -6.18
CA SER A 47 1.32 -14.09 -7.62
C SER A 47 0.22 -13.42 -8.45
N THR A 48 0.60 -12.90 -9.61
CA THR A 48 -0.31 -12.40 -10.64
C THR A 48 -0.10 -13.18 -11.93
N LEU A 49 -1.16 -13.29 -12.76
CA LEU A 49 -1.10 -13.83 -14.11
C LEU A 49 -1.75 -12.81 -15.04
N LEU A 50 -0.99 -12.25 -15.97
CA LEU A 50 -1.38 -11.16 -16.85
C LEU A 50 -1.14 -11.51 -18.32
N HIS A 51 -2.01 -10.94 -19.19
CA HIS A 51 -2.01 -11.27 -20.61
C HIS A 51 -1.10 -10.33 -21.41
N LEU A 52 0.07 -10.82 -21.78
CA LEU A 52 0.99 -10.16 -22.71
C LEU A 52 1.35 -8.71 -22.30
N GLY A 53 1.82 -7.92 -23.25
CA GLY A 53 2.18 -6.52 -23.04
C GLY A 53 1.03 -5.64 -22.59
N PRO A 54 -0.14 -5.64 -23.26
CA PRO A 54 -1.29 -4.83 -22.83
C PRO A 54 -1.78 -5.15 -21.42
N GLY A 55 -1.86 -6.43 -21.05
CA GLY A 55 -2.26 -6.83 -19.69
C GLY A 55 -1.25 -6.38 -18.63
N LEU A 56 0.05 -6.51 -18.92
CA LEU A 56 1.08 -5.96 -18.04
C LEU A 56 0.99 -4.43 -17.93
N ALA A 57 0.79 -3.74 -19.06
CA ALA A 57 0.67 -2.28 -19.08
C ALA A 57 -0.47 -1.78 -18.21
N ASN A 58 -1.64 -2.44 -18.23
CA ASN A 58 -2.77 -2.12 -17.35
C ASN A 58 -2.46 -2.30 -15.86
N GLY A 59 -1.54 -3.22 -15.50
CA GLY A 59 -1.13 -3.48 -14.12
C GLY A 59 -0.02 -2.57 -13.60
N LEU A 60 0.69 -1.80 -14.46
CA LEU A 60 1.91 -1.07 -14.11
C LEU A 60 1.72 -0.05 -12.98
N ALA A 61 0.57 0.63 -12.95
CA ALA A 61 0.29 1.67 -11.96
C ALA A 61 0.37 1.11 -10.51
N ASN A 62 -0.28 -0.03 -10.26
CA ASN A 62 -0.26 -0.66 -8.95
C ASN A 62 1.02 -1.46 -8.68
N PHE A 63 1.69 -1.99 -9.70
CA PHE A 63 3.07 -2.49 -9.53
C PHE A 63 4.05 -1.38 -9.16
N HIS A 64 3.87 -0.15 -9.65
CA HIS A 64 4.67 0.99 -9.18
C HIS A 64 4.49 1.20 -7.66
N ASN A 65 3.25 1.18 -7.17
CA ASN A 65 2.96 1.26 -5.73
C ASN A 65 3.59 0.10 -4.96
N ALA A 66 3.42 -1.14 -5.44
CA ALA A 66 4.00 -2.35 -4.84
C ALA A 66 5.54 -2.28 -4.77
N ARG A 67 6.19 -1.77 -5.83
CA ARG A 67 7.65 -1.53 -5.85
C ARG A 67 8.07 -0.56 -4.74
N LYS A 68 7.30 0.51 -4.51
CA LYS A 68 7.56 1.48 -3.44
C LYS A 68 7.32 0.88 -2.06
N ALA A 69 6.29 0.04 -1.92
CA ALA A 69 6.01 -0.71 -0.70
C ALA A 69 7.03 -1.81 -0.41
N ARG A 70 7.85 -2.21 -1.40
CA ARG A 70 8.71 -3.40 -1.34
C ARG A 70 7.92 -4.69 -1.13
N SER A 71 6.73 -4.74 -1.72
CA SER A 71 5.88 -5.93 -1.68
C SER A 71 6.47 -7.06 -2.50
N PRO A 72 6.61 -8.27 -1.94
CA PRO A 72 7.04 -9.42 -2.69
C PRO A 72 5.93 -9.88 -3.63
N ILE A 73 6.15 -9.79 -4.94
CA ILE A 73 5.16 -10.21 -5.96
C ILE A 73 5.85 -10.99 -7.06
N VAL A 74 5.36 -12.19 -7.35
CA VAL A 74 5.69 -12.98 -8.53
C VAL A 74 4.71 -12.62 -9.64
N ASN A 75 5.12 -11.78 -10.57
CA ASN A 75 4.30 -11.35 -11.69
C ASN A 75 4.56 -12.25 -12.91
N ILE A 76 3.62 -13.13 -13.21
CA ILE A 76 3.69 -14.03 -14.38
C ILE A 76 2.98 -13.33 -15.54
N VAL A 77 3.69 -13.19 -16.65
CA VAL A 77 3.18 -12.58 -17.89
C VAL A 77 3.32 -13.59 -19.01
N GLY A 78 2.20 -13.91 -19.69
CA GLY A 78 2.25 -14.69 -20.91
C GLY A 78 2.95 -13.92 -22.04
N GLU A 79 3.46 -14.64 -23.01
CA GLU A 79 4.04 -14.09 -24.23
C GLU A 79 3.52 -14.88 -25.43
N HIS A 80 3.60 -14.32 -26.62
CA HIS A 80 3.37 -15.07 -27.85
C HIS A 80 4.28 -16.31 -27.92
N ALA A 81 3.79 -17.34 -28.61
CA ALA A 81 4.63 -18.49 -28.95
C ALA A 81 5.88 -18.06 -29.70
N THR A 82 7.03 -18.68 -29.42
CA THR A 82 8.32 -18.28 -29.97
C THR A 82 8.35 -18.15 -31.51
N PRO A 83 7.74 -19.06 -32.29
CA PRO A 83 7.67 -18.89 -33.74
C PRO A 83 6.84 -17.69 -34.21
N HIS A 84 5.97 -17.17 -33.31
CA HIS A 84 5.06 -16.07 -33.64
C HIS A 84 5.64 -14.68 -33.32
N LEU A 85 6.74 -14.60 -32.54
CA LEU A 85 7.36 -13.34 -32.14
C LEU A 85 7.91 -12.53 -33.32
N ALA A 86 8.35 -13.20 -34.39
CA ALA A 86 8.97 -12.55 -35.56
C ALA A 86 7.98 -11.85 -36.49
N VAL A 87 6.66 -12.07 -36.31
CA VAL A 87 5.63 -11.61 -37.29
C VAL A 87 4.85 -10.38 -36.81
N ASP A 88 5.27 -9.77 -35.72
CA ASP A 88 4.67 -8.55 -35.15
C ASP A 88 3.14 -8.66 -35.06
N ALA A 89 2.66 -9.70 -34.37
CA ALA A 89 1.24 -9.97 -34.18
C ALA A 89 0.56 -8.82 -33.41
N PRO A 90 -0.79 -8.66 -33.49
CA PRO A 90 -1.50 -7.50 -32.92
C PRO A 90 -1.25 -7.20 -31.44
N LEU A 91 -0.83 -8.19 -30.63
CA LEU A 91 -0.52 -8.01 -29.21
C LEU A 91 0.99 -8.08 -28.92
N SER A 92 1.84 -8.10 -29.95
CA SER A 92 3.30 -8.07 -29.75
C SER A 92 3.73 -6.79 -29.06
N ALA A 93 4.58 -6.91 -28.05
CA ALA A 93 5.13 -5.79 -27.30
C ALA A 93 6.47 -6.17 -26.68
N ASP A 94 7.30 -5.18 -26.34
CA ASP A 94 8.50 -5.41 -25.53
C ASP A 94 8.12 -5.56 -24.05
N ILE A 95 7.62 -6.74 -23.69
CA ILE A 95 7.15 -7.07 -22.34
C ILE A 95 8.28 -6.91 -21.33
N ALA A 96 9.50 -7.30 -21.68
CA ALA A 96 10.65 -7.23 -20.79
C ALA A 96 10.97 -5.78 -20.41
N THR A 97 10.89 -4.83 -21.34
CA THR A 97 11.08 -3.41 -21.06
C THR A 97 9.96 -2.84 -20.19
N PHE A 98 8.71 -3.20 -20.45
CA PHE A 98 7.60 -2.81 -19.56
C PHE A 98 7.81 -3.33 -18.13
N ALA A 99 8.18 -4.60 -17.99
CA ALA A 99 8.42 -5.22 -16.68
C ALA A 99 9.57 -4.53 -15.92
N LYS A 100 10.67 -4.17 -16.59
CA LYS A 100 11.84 -3.52 -15.97
C LYS A 100 11.50 -2.18 -15.29
N THR A 101 10.46 -1.49 -15.71
CA THR A 101 10.07 -0.20 -15.11
C THR A 101 9.58 -0.33 -13.67
N VAL A 102 9.02 -1.48 -13.31
CA VAL A 102 8.38 -1.73 -12.00
C VAL A 102 9.00 -2.92 -11.25
N SER A 103 9.72 -3.81 -11.92
CA SER A 103 10.27 -5.03 -11.35
C SER A 103 11.75 -4.88 -10.97
N GLY A 104 12.12 -5.43 -9.80
CA GLY A 104 13.52 -5.56 -9.39
C GLY A 104 14.22 -6.77 -10.01
N PHE A 105 13.46 -7.68 -10.62
CA PHE A 105 13.97 -8.86 -11.33
C PHE A 105 13.04 -9.18 -12.51
N VAL A 106 13.62 -9.48 -13.67
CA VAL A 106 12.87 -9.89 -14.87
C VAL A 106 13.55 -11.08 -15.50
N ARG A 107 12.80 -12.15 -15.71
CA ARG A 107 13.26 -13.39 -16.30
C ARG A 107 12.30 -13.82 -17.42
N THR A 108 12.82 -14.14 -18.60
CA THR A 108 12.08 -14.82 -19.65
C THR A 108 12.49 -16.29 -19.69
N ALA A 109 11.53 -17.20 -19.64
CA ALA A 109 11.80 -18.62 -19.82
C ALA A 109 12.35 -18.88 -21.23
N THR A 110 13.33 -19.78 -21.34
CA THR A 110 14.04 -20.07 -22.61
C THR A 110 13.63 -21.40 -23.25
N SER A 111 12.93 -22.26 -22.50
CA SER A 111 12.34 -23.53 -22.95
C SER A 111 11.27 -23.98 -21.98
N ALA A 112 10.52 -25.03 -22.34
CA ALA A 112 9.57 -25.68 -21.44
C ALA A 112 10.29 -26.26 -20.20
N ASP A 113 11.46 -26.85 -20.34
CA ASP A 113 12.26 -27.40 -19.23
C ASP A 113 12.84 -26.33 -18.31
N ASP A 114 13.00 -25.10 -18.80
CA ASP A 114 13.52 -23.95 -18.02
C ASP A 114 12.44 -23.36 -17.07
N ILE A 115 11.16 -23.60 -17.29
CA ILE A 115 10.08 -22.96 -16.52
C ILE A 115 10.24 -23.18 -15.01
N GLY A 116 10.59 -24.41 -14.60
CA GLY A 116 10.78 -24.75 -13.19
C GLY A 116 11.89 -23.94 -12.53
N GLN A 117 13.05 -23.83 -13.19
CA GLN A 117 14.19 -23.06 -12.72
C GLN A 117 13.87 -21.55 -12.72
N ALA A 118 13.32 -21.03 -13.82
CA ALA A 118 12.96 -19.63 -13.96
C ALA A 118 11.92 -19.19 -12.91
N THR A 119 10.95 -20.07 -12.60
CA THR A 119 9.95 -19.83 -11.55
C THR A 119 10.61 -19.75 -10.17
N ALA A 120 11.50 -20.70 -9.83
CA ALA A 120 12.21 -20.69 -8.56
C ALA A 120 13.07 -19.46 -8.37
N GLU A 121 13.82 -19.04 -9.40
CA GLU A 121 14.61 -17.81 -9.39
C GLU A 121 13.72 -16.57 -9.19
N THR A 122 12.58 -16.51 -9.85
CA THR A 122 11.63 -15.41 -9.73
C THR A 122 11.01 -15.33 -8.32
N ILE A 123 10.64 -16.46 -7.73
CA ILE A 123 10.14 -16.54 -6.35
C ILE A 123 11.22 -16.08 -5.36
N LEU A 124 12.45 -16.54 -5.50
CA LEU A 124 13.57 -16.13 -4.63
C LEU A 124 13.82 -14.63 -4.74
N ALA A 125 13.82 -14.09 -5.96
CA ALA A 125 14.00 -12.67 -6.19
C ALA A 125 12.83 -11.86 -5.58
N ALA A 126 11.58 -12.30 -5.77
CA ALA A 126 10.41 -11.64 -5.21
C ALA A 126 10.45 -11.61 -3.69
N TRP A 127 10.81 -12.73 -3.07
CA TRP A 127 10.83 -12.85 -1.61
C TRP A 127 11.87 -11.93 -0.97
N GLY A 128 13.03 -11.78 -1.62
CA GLY A 128 14.12 -10.93 -1.12
C GLY A 128 14.88 -11.55 0.04
N PRO A 129 15.25 -10.82 1.10
CA PRO A 129 14.99 -9.41 1.43
C PRO A 129 15.86 -8.41 0.64
N PRO A 130 15.36 -7.21 0.33
CA PRO A 130 13.97 -6.77 0.49
C PRO A 130 13.05 -7.39 -0.55
N GLY A 131 11.73 -7.43 -0.28
CA GLY A 131 10.74 -7.86 -1.25
C GLY A 131 10.74 -6.96 -2.50
N VAL A 132 10.50 -7.58 -3.66
CA VAL A 132 10.38 -6.86 -4.93
C VAL A 132 9.26 -7.44 -5.79
N VAL A 133 8.78 -6.66 -6.75
CA VAL A 133 8.04 -7.22 -7.89
C VAL A 133 9.07 -7.93 -8.76
N ALA A 134 8.89 -9.23 -8.98
CA ALA A 134 9.72 -10.04 -9.86
C ALA A 134 8.85 -10.59 -11.00
N SER A 135 9.20 -10.30 -12.24
CA SER A 135 8.43 -10.69 -13.42
C SER A 135 9.03 -11.89 -14.12
N LEU A 136 8.18 -12.89 -14.37
CA LEU A 136 8.48 -14.07 -15.18
C LEU A 136 7.66 -14.02 -16.46
N ILE A 137 8.33 -13.98 -17.60
CA ILE A 137 7.71 -13.97 -18.93
C ILE A 137 7.77 -15.38 -19.49
N ILE A 138 6.60 -15.92 -19.90
CA ILE A 138 6.48 -17.31 -20.38
C ILE A 138 5.89 -17.31 -21.80
N PRO A 139 6.68 -17.67 -22.82
CA PRO A 139 6.16 -17.94 -24.17
C PRO A 139 5.10 -19.05 -24.15
N ALA A 140 4.00 -18.86 -24.89
CA ALA A 140 2.84 -19.75 -24.87
C ALA A 140 3.17 -21.18 -25.29
N ASP A 141 4.06 -21.37 -26.27
CA ASP A 141 4.48 -22.69 -26.72
C ASP A 141 5.19 -23.51 -25.66
N TYR A 142 5.86 -22.89 -24.69
CA TYR A 142 6.45 -23.60 -23.57
C TYR A 142 5.38 -24.15 -22.59
N SER A 143 4.20 -23.52 -22.55
CA SER A 143 3.11 -23.97 -21.70
C SER A 143 2.36 -25.20 -22.24
N TRP A 144 2.45 -25.48 -23.55
CA TRP A 144 1.82 -26.65 -24.16
C TRP A 144 2.81 -27.72 -24.62
N SER A 145 4.11 -27.48 -24.49
CA SER A 145 5.15 -28.44 -24.81
C SER A 145 5.37 -29.46 -23.68
N GLU A 146 5.83 -30.65 -24.03
CA GLU A 146 6.30 -31.60 -23.03
C GLU A 146 7.55 -31.05 -22.33
N ALA A 147 7.66 -31.27 -21.03
CA ALA A 147 8.79 -30.84 -20.21
C ALA A 147 9.16 -31.90 -19.19
N MET A 148 10.42 -31.95 -18.82
CA MET A 148 10.84 -32.71 -17.63
C MET A 148 10.34 -31.97 -16.38
N LEU A 149 9.61 -32.67 -15.52
CA LEU A 149 9.08 -32.12 -14.28
C LEU A 149 10.20 -31.85 -13.29
N GLY A 150 10.19 -30.67 -12.70
CA GLY A 150 11.01 -30.32 -11.57
C GLY A 150 11.55 -28.88 -11.63
N GLY A 151 11.63 -28.29 -10.47
CA GLY A 151 12.35 -27.04 -10.19
C GLY A 151 13.03 -27.16 -8.84
N PRO A 152 14.04 -26.36 -8.55
CA PRO A 152 14.69 -26.38 -7.25
C PRO A 152 13.72 -25.96 -6.14
N VAL A 153 13.94 -26.52 -4.97
CA VAL A 153 13.21 -26.08 -3.77
C VAL A 153 13.63 -24.66 -3.43
N VAL A 154 12.63 -23.78 -3.29
CA VAL A 154 12.87 -22.38 -2.92
C VAL A 154 13.00 -22.28 -1.40
N VAL A 155 14.14 -21.80 -0.93
CA VAL A 155 14.37 -21.51 0.49
C VAL A 155 14.50 -19.99 0.64
N PRO A 156 13.55 -19.33 1.36
CA PRO A 156 13.63 -17.90 1.58
C PRO A 156 14.89 -17.49 2.32
N LYS A 157 15.49 -16.36 1.94
CA LYS A 157 16.57 -15.77 2.72
C LYS A 157 15.98 -15.12 3.99
N ILE A 158 16.63 -15.38 5.12
CA ILE A 158 16.27 -14.74 6.39
C ILE A 158 16.96 -13.39 6.46
N ARG A 159 16.25 -12.35 6.96
CA ARG A 159 16.85 -11.05 7.28
C ARG A 159 17.85 -11.24 8.42
N THR A 160 19.04 -10.72 8.24
CA THR A 160 20.09 -10.74 9.26
C THR A 160 20.08 -9.46 10.06
N MET A 161 20.44 -9.56 11.33
CA MET A 161 20.67 -8.39 12.17
C MET A 161 21.87 -7.60 11.65
N PRO A 162 21.87 -6.25 11.72
CA PRO A 162 23.06 -5.45 11.45
C PRO A 162 24.23 -5.86 12.31
N ASP A 163 25.47 -5.61 11.83
CA ASP A 163 26.65 -5.93 12.61
C ASP A 163 26.75 -5.10 13.90
N PHE A 164 27.50 -5.63 14.88
CA PHE A 164 27.61 -5.04 16.20
C PHE A 164 28.22 -3.63 16.18
N GLY A 165 29.18 -3.35 15.29
CA GLY A 165 29.79 -2.03 15.17
C GLY A 165 28.80 -0.95 14.76
N ARG A 166 27.80 -1.28 13.92
CA ARG A 166 26.74 -0.33 13.59
C ARG A 166 25.79 -0.09 14.78
N LEU A 167 25.51 -1.09 15.59
CA LEU A 167 24.72 -0.91 16.82
C LEU A 167 25.44 -0.02 17.82
N GLU A 168 26.74 -0.24 18.07
CA GLU A 168 27.56 0.62 18.93
C GLU A 168 27.58 2.06 18.41
N LYS A 169 27.78 2.23 17.11
CA LYS A 169 27.77 3.55 16.48
C LYS A 169 26.43 4.27 16.60
N ALA A 170 25.32 3.55 16.41
CA ALA A 170 23.99 4.10 16.64
C ALA A 170 23.82 4.53 18.10
N ALA A 171 24.24 3.70 19.07
CA ALA A 171 24.19 4.04 20.50
C ALA A 171 25.04 5.27 20.85
N GLU A 172 26.20 5.48 20.19
CA GLU A 172 26.97 6.72 20.33
C GLU A 172 26.21 7.94 19.78
N LEU A 173 25.59 7.80 18.61
CA LEU A 173 24.82 8.89 17.97
C LEU A 173 23.62 9.30 18.82
N LEU A 174 22.94 8.34 19.45
CA LEU A 174 21.78 8.63 20.33
C LEU A 174 22.13 9.53 21.52
N ARG A 175 23.43 9.63 21.91
CA ARG A 175 23.89 10.53 22.96
C ARG A 175 24.21 11.94 22.45
N LYS A 176 24.20 12.16 21.14
CA LYS A 176 24.52 13.46 20.54
C LYS A 176 23.25 14.28 20.35
N PRO A 177 23.27 15.57 20.65
CA PRO A 177 22.15 16.46 20.33
C PRO A 177 21.93 16.50 18.81
N GLY A 178 20.70 16.76 18.39
CA GLY A 178 20.33 16.80 16.97
C GLY A 178 20.33 15.43 16.30
N THR A 179 20.22 14.33 17.03
CA THR A 179 20.02 12.99 16.46
C THR A 179 18.53 12.66 16.35
N ALA A 180 18.14 12.04 15.23
CA ALA A 180 16.81 11.50 15.02
C ALA A 180 16.88 10.09 14.44
N ILE A 181 15.85 9.28 14.66
CA ILE A 181 15.67 7.96 14.07
C ILE A 181 14.50 8.05 13.07
N LEU A 182 14.72 7.57 11.84
CA LEU A 182 13.66 7.41 10.84
C LEU A 182 13.41 5.91 10.61
N LEU A 183 12.22 5.44 10.99
CA LEU A 183 11.76 4.07 10.81
C LEU A 183 11.01 3.94 9.49
N GLY A 184 11.30 2.91 8.72
CA GLY A 184 10.62 2.62 7.46
C GLY A 184 10.48 1.11 7.22
N GLY A 185 9.98 0.74 6.05
CA GLY A 185 9.85 -0.65 5.64
C GLY A 185 9.16 -1.53 6.69
N ALA A 186 9.73 -2.71 6.95
CA ALA A 186 9.21 -3.62 7.96
C ALA A 186 9.45 -3.13 9.41
N ALA A 187 10.38 -2.20 9.62
CA ALA A 187 10.61 -1.58 10.94
C ALA A 187 9.55 -0.53 11.32
N SER A 188 8.44 -0.42 10.57
CA SER A 188 7.24 0.35 10.94
C SER A 188 6.22 -0.49 11.74
N ASN A 189 6.58 -1.69 12.17
CA ASN A 189 5.72 -2.58 12.95
C ASN A 189 5.66 -2.19 14.44
N ARG A 190 4.67 -2.74 15.15
CA ARG A 190 4.41 -2.47 16.59
C ARG A 190 5.66 -2.60 17.46
N LYS A 191 6.47 -3.67 17.29
CA LYS A 191 7.65 -3.91 18.13
C LYS A 191 8.74 -2.86 17.94
N ALA A 192 8.98 -2.44 16.70
CA ALA A 192 9.97 -1.40 16.42
C ALA A 192 9.49 -0.01 16.87
N LEU A 193 8.19 0.28 16.77
CA LEU A 193 7.61 1.52 17.29
C LEU A 193 7.70 1.58 18.81
N GLU A 194 7.39 0.49 19.52
CA GLU A 194 7.57 0.39 20.98
C GLU A 194 9.02 0.63 21.38
N ALA A 195 9.97 -0.03 20.72
CA ALA A 195 11.40 0.19 20.95
C ALA A 195 11.80 1.65 20.70
N GLY A 196 11.27 2.26 19.64
CA GLY A 196 11.45 3.69 19.34
C GLY A 196 10.91 4.60 20.44
N ALA A 197 9.72 4.34 20.95
CA ALA A 197 9.13 5.09 22.05
C ALA A 197 9.97 4.99 23.34
N ARG A 198 10.48 3.80 23.65
CA ARG A 198 11.39 3.56 24.79
C ARG A 198 12.69 4.36 24.64
N LEU A 199 13.29 4.36 23.47
CA LEU A 199 14.48 5.15 23.17
C LEU A 199 14.21 6.65 23.28
N ALA A 200 13.09 7.13 22.73
CA ALA A 200 12.69 8.53 22.84
C ALA A 200 12.53 8.97 24.31
N ALA A 201 11.86 8.16 25.12
CA ALA A 201 11.66 8.44 26.55
C ALA A 201 12.98 8.44 27.33
N ALA A 202 13.90 7.51 27.02
CA ALA A 202 15.17 7.37 27.74
C ALA A 202 16.23 8.40 27.33
N THR A 203 16.25 8.83 26.08
CA THR A 203 17.35 9.64 25.51
C THR A 203 16.90 11.02 25.00
N GLY A 204 15.60 11.25 24.85
CA GLY A 204 15.06 12.46 24.22
C GLY A 204 15.22 12.48 22.69
N VAL A 205 15.66 11.39 22.07
CA VAL A 205 15.83 11.31 20.61
C VAL A 205 14.47 11.42 19.89
N LYS A 206 14.44 12.14 18.77
CA LYS A 206 13.27 12.15 17.91
C LYS A 206 13.14 10.81 17.16
N VAL A 207 11.97 10.18 17.23
CA VAL A 207 11.64 9.01 16.43
C VAL A 207 10.52 9.39 15.46
N ILE A 208 10.69 9.06 14.19
CA ILE A 208 9.80 9.47 13.11
C ILE A 208 9.55 8.25 12.23
N VAL A 209 8.33 8.09 11.70
CA VAL A 209 7.99 7.04 10.74
C VAL A 209 8.01 7.60 9.33
N ALA A 210 8.67 6.89 8.42
CA ALA A 210 8.68 7.22 7.00
C ALA A 210 7.27 7.05 6.39
N ARG A 211 6.87 8.01 5.54
CA ARG A 211 5.52 8.01 4.96
C ARG A 211 5.19 6.78 4.11
N ASN A 212 6.15 6.29 3.34
CA ASN A 212 5.91 5.29 2.30
C ASN A 212 6.18 3.84 2.77
N SER A 213 5.96 3.55 4.06
CA SER A 213 6.04 2.18 4.57
C SER A 213 4.84 1.36 4.09
N GLY A 214 5.08 0.13 3.64
CA GLY A 214 4.04 -0.72 3.06
C GLY A 214 2.92 -1.09 4.03
N SER A 215 3.25 -1.28 5.31
CA SER A 215 2.30 -1.51 6.40
C SER A 215 2.72 -0.69 7.60
N GLN A 216 1.75 -0.16 8.34
CA GLN A 216 1.96 0.66 9.52
C GLN A 216 0.98 0.24 10.61
N VAL A 217 1.26 0.61 11.84
CA VAL A 217 0.35 0.46 12.97
C VAL A 217 -0.44 1.75 13.13
N GLY A 218 -1.75 1.64 13.28
CA GLY A 218 -2.65 2.75 13.59
C GLY A 218 -3.39 2.56 14.92
N GLY A 219 -4.09 3.60 15.33
CA GLY A 219 -4.87 3.61 16.55
C GLY A 219 -4.06 3.98 17.81
N ARG A 220 -4.61 3.69 18.97
CA ARG A 220 -4.06 4.06 20.30
C ARG A 220 -2.64 3.56 20.54
N ASP A 221 -2.27 2.45 19.92
CA ASP A 221 -0.97 1.79 20.09
C ASP A 221 0.13 2.34 19.15
N SER A 222 -0.07 3.48 18.53
CA SER A 222 0.95 4.10 17.67
C SER A 222 2.01 4.90 18.43
N TRP A 223 1.96 4.93 19.77
CA TRP A 223 2.90 5.63 20.66
C TRP A 223 3.11 7.12 20.35
N ASP A 224 2.16 7.77 19.68
CA ASP A 224 2.25 9.15 19.19
C ASP A 224 3.52 9.47 18.38
N ILE A 225 4.17 8.45 17.82
CA ILE A 225 5.32 8.63 16.95
C ILE A 225 4.87 9.31 15.67
N PRO A 226 5.40 10.50 15.34
CA PRO A 226 4.96 11.25 14.18
C PRO A 226 5.41 10.60 12.89
N GLN A 227 4.54 10.65 11.86
CA GLN A 227 4.86 10.27 10.51
C GLN A 227 5.29 11.50 9.70
N VAL A 228 6.22 11.31 8.75
CA VAL A 228 6.60 12.36 7.79
C VAL A 228 5.37 12.82 7.02
N PRO A 229 4.98 14.13 7.09
CA PRO A 229 3.84 14.67 6.36
C PRO A 229 4.02 14.61 4.84
N TYR A 230 2.89 14.65 4.11
CA TYR A 230 2.91 14.74 2.65
C TYR A 230 3.49 16.05 2.14
N PHE A 231 3.07 17.16 2.75
CA PHE A 231 3.53 18.48 2.35
C PHE A 231 4.81 18.88 3.05
N PRO A 232 5.79 19.43 2.33
CA PRO A 232 7.10 19.78 2.89
C PRO A 232 7.04 20.81 4.02
N GLU A 233 6.04 21.69 4.06
CA GLU A 233 5.89 22.68 5.13
C GLU A 233 5.63 22.03 6.50
N GLY A 234 5.02 20.85 6.53
CA GLY A 234 4.89 20.08 7.76
C GLY A 234 6.13 19.24 8.07
N ALA A 235 6.86 18.81 7.03
CA ALA A 235 8.01 17.91 7.18
C ALA A 235 9.32 18.68 7.51
N LEU A 236 9.58 19.80 6.87
CA LEU A 236 10.81 20.60 7.08
C LEU A 236 11.04 20.96 8.55
N PRO A 237 10.03 21.43 9.33
CA PRO A 237 10.22 21.71 10.76
C PRO A 237 10.61 20.47 11.58
N MET A 238 10.19 19.26 11.17
CA MET A 238 10.52 18.03 11.89
C MET A 238 12.02 17.73 11.85
N PHE A 239 12.69 18.11 10.76
CA PHE A 239 14.10 17.83 10.51
C PHE A 239 15.01 19.05 10.61
N ALA A 240 14.49 20.23 10.96
CA ALA A 240 15.25 21.48 10.91
C ALA A 240 16.46 21.50 11.85
N ASP A 241 16.38 20.84 13.00
CA ASP A 241 17.43 20.72 14.02
C ASP A 241 18.17 19.37 13.98
N VAL A 242 17.86 18.51 12.97
CA VAL A 242 18.46 17.17 12.86
C VAL A 242 19.83 17.27 12.17
N GLN A 243 20.87 16.90 12.90
CA GLN A 243 22.26 16.85 12.41
C GLN A 243 22.71 15.43 12.08
N ASN A 244 22.16 14.42 12.77
CA ASN A 244 22.42 13.01 12.51
C ASN A 244 21.10 12.28 12.33
N LEU A 245 20.91 11.63 11.18
CA LEU A 245 19.71 10.87 10.88
C LEU A 245 20.03 9.38 10.82
N ILE A 246 19.58 8.62 11.82
CA ILE A 246 19.69 7.17 11.86
C ILE A 246 18.57 6.58 11.02
N LEU A 247 18.91 5.88 9.94
CA LEU A 247 17.99 5.25 9.02
C LEU A 247 17.82 3.77 9.37
N VAL A 248 16.57 3.34 9.60
CA VAL A 248 16.20 1.95 9.90
C VAL A 248 15.19 1.50 8.86
N GLU A 249 15.62 0.73 7.88
CA GLU A 249 14.85 0.32 6.69
C GLU A 249 14.20 1.53 5.95
N ALA A 250 14.73 2.71 6.14
CA ALA A 250 14.25 3.97 5.58
C ALA A 250 15.29 4.58 4.62
N GLU A 251 14.82 5.46 3.77
CA GLU A 251 15.64 6.32 2.91
C GLU A 251 15.49 7.77 3.40
N ARG A 252 16.47 8.64 3.06
CA ARG A 252 16.40 10.08 3.36
C ARG A 252 15.05 10.66 2.89
N PRO A 253 14.36 11.44 3.72
CA PRO A 253 13.05 11.97 3.36
C PRO A 253 13.18 13.08 2.30
N VAL A 254 12.36 12.97 1.26
CA VAL A 254 12.28 13.92 0.15
C VAL A 254 10.84 14.40 -0.04
N SER A 255 10.67 15.59 -0.62
CA SER A 255 9.36 16.11 -1.03
C SER A 255 8.72 15.18 -2.05
N PHE A 256 7.40 15.05 -1.99
CA PHE A 256 6.67 14.26 -2.99
C PHE A 256 6.78 14.91 -4.38
N PHE A 257 6.64 16.23 -4.44
CA PHE A 257 6.88 17.04 -5.62
C PHE A 257 7.86 18.18 -5.28
N ALA A 258 8.53 18.71 -6.30
CA ALA A 258 9.28 19.93 -6.19
C ALA A 258 8.34 21.15 -6.22
N TYR A 259 8.56 22.10 -5.32
CA TYR A 259 7.80 23.34 -5.25
C TYR A 259 8.72 24.56 -5.35
N PRO A 260 8.26 25.67 -5.94
CA PRO A 260 9.08 26.89 -6.03
C PRO A 260 9.56 27.37 -4.66
N GLY A 261 10.87 27.53 -4.51
CA GLY A 261 11.47 28.03 -3.26
C GLY A 261 11.52 27.05 -2.09
N ILE A 262 11.11 25.80 -2.28
CA ILE A 262 11.13 24.74 -1.25
C ILE A 262 12.17 23.67 -1.63
N PRO A 263 13.07 23.26 -0.71
CA PRO A 263 14.05 22.24 -1.00
C PRO A 263 13.39 20.86 -1.24
N SER A 264 13.97 20.06 -2.14
CA SER A 264 13.50 18.69 -2.39
C SER A 264 13.88 17.73 -1.26
N GLU A 265 15.03 17.93 -0.61
CA GLU A 265 15.42 17.19 0.60
C GLU A 265 14.84 17.88 1.84
N MET A 266 14.28 17.08 2.75
CA MET A 266 13.60 17.61 3.93
C MET A 266 14.49 17.76 5.15
N THR A 267 15.71 17.19 5.11
CA THR A 267 16.70 17.34 6.17
C THR A 267 17.47 18.66 6.04
N ALA A 268 17.94 19.17 7.17
CA ALA A 268 18.78 20.37 7.17
C ALA A 268 20.08 20.17 6.35
N PRO A 269 20.61 21.24 5.72
CA PRO A 269 21.92 21.18 5.08
C PRO A 269 22.99 20.71 6.09
N GLY A 270 23.83 19.76 5.67
CA GLY A 270 24.85 19.17 6.54
C GLY A 270 24.39 18.04 7.45
N CYS A 271 23.12 17.68 7.46
CA CYS A 271 22.65 16.49 8.15
C CYS A 271 23.32 15.23 7.58
N VAL A 272 23.87 14.41 8.46
CA VAL A 272 24.61 13.19 8.10
C VAL A 272 23.70 11.97 8.31
N ASP A 273 23.55 11.16 7.27
CA ASP A 273 22.82 9.90 7.35
C ASP A 273 23.71 8.79 7.91
N PHE A 274 23.12 7.98 8.77
CA PHE A 274 23.72 6.75 9.27
C PHE A 274 22.74 5.59 9.08
N VAL A 275 23.06 4.65 8.20
CA VAL A 275 22.23 3.47 7.95
C VAL A 275 22.51 2.43 9.03
N LEU A 276 21.63 2.34 10.03
CA LEU A 276 21.66 1.30 11.04
C LEU A 276 21.25 -0.05 10.47
N ALA A 277 20.11 -0.09 9.80
CA ALA A 277 19.64 -1.28 9.11
C ALA A 277 19.16 -0.93 7.70
N SER A 278 19.67 -1.61 6.71
CA SER A 278 19.16 -1.56 5.34
C SER A 278 17.83 -2.33 5.24
N ARG A 279 17.11 -2.17 4.12
CA ARG A 279 15.86 -2.91 3.90
C ARG A 279 16.04 -4.42 3.73
N SER A 280 17.26 -4.90 3.57
CA SER A 280 17.61 -6.33 3.52
C SER A 280 17.95 -6.92 4.90
N GLU A 281 18.03 -6.08 5.91
CA GLU A 281 18.37 -6.47 7.29
C GLU A 281 17.15 -6.37 8.21
N ASP A 282 17.25 -6.92 9.42
CA ASP A 282 16.20 -6.88 10.43
C ASP A 282 16.29 -5.60 11.27
N GLY A 283 15.64 -4.54 10.79
CA GLY A 283 15.56 -3.26 11.48
C GLY A 283 14.78 -3.35 12.80
N THR A 284 13.80 -4.25 12.89
CA THR A 284 13.06 -4.49 14.14
C THR A 284 13.97 -5.06 15.21
N ALA A 285 14.77 -6.07 14.90
CA ALA A 285 15.74 -6.64 15.84
C ALA A 285 16.80 -5.60 16.27
N ALA A 286 17.25 -4.75 15.33
CA ALA A 286 18.17 -3.66 15.63
C ALA A 286 17.58 -2.65 16.62
N MET A 287 16.32 -2.24 16.42
CA MET A 287 15.63 -1.33 17.33
C MET A 287 15.43 -1.93 18.73
N LEU A 288 15.04 -3.20 18.80
CA LEU A 288 14.91 -3.92 20.07
C LEU A 288 16.25 -4.03 20.80
N ALA A 289 17.35 -4.29 20.10
CA ALA A 289 18.69 -4.34 20.68
C ALA A 289 19.11 -2.98 21.25
N LEU A 290 18.89 -1.87 20.52
CA LEU A 290 19.19 -0.53 21.01
C LEU A 290 18.35 -0.14 22.24
N ALA A 291 17.11 -0.59 22.31
CA ALA A 291 16.20 -0.29 23.41
C ALA A 291 16.28 -1.27 24.57
N ASN A 292 17.17 -2.27 24.54
CA ASN A 292 17.22 -3.35 25.55
C ASN A 292 17.27 -2.84 26.99
N ASP A 293 18.09 -1.85 27.26
CA ASP A 293 18.30 -1.27 28.60
C ASP A 293 17.39 -0.07 28.89
N CYS A 294 16.48 0.28 27.96
CA CYS A 294 15.53 1.35 28.16
C CYS A 294 14.30 0.88 28.95
N PRO A 295 13.75 1.71 29.86
CA PRO A 295 12.53 1.35 30.58
C PRO A 295 11.35 1.12 29.64
N LEU A 296 10.40 0.28 30.07
CA LEU A 296 9.14 0.09 29.36
C LEU A 296 8.35 1.41 29.37
N VAL A 297 7.83 1.77 28.23
CA VAL A 297 6.88 2.88 28.07
C VAL A 297 5.51 2.26 27.94
N TYR A 298 4.66 2.54 28.92
CA TYR A 298 3.25 2.15 28.81
C TYR A 298 2.57 3.09 27.83
N LEU A 299 1.73 2.52 26.98
CA LEU A 299 0.82 3.30 26.16
C LEU A 299 -0.02 4.18 27.08
N ASN A 300 -0.08 5.45 26.73
CA ASN A 300 -1.07 6.30 27.36
C ASN A 300 -2.44 5.69 27.00
N ASP A 301 -3.18 5.22 28.00
CA ASP A 301 -4.58 4.77 27.83
C ASP A 301 -5.45 5.99 27.47
N GLY A 302 -5.04 6.70 26.42
CA GLY A 302 -5.75 7.84 25.88
C GLY A 302 -7.25 7.50 25.82
N ALA A 303 -8.09 8.41 26.18
CA ALA A 303 -9.53 8.25 26.09
C ALA A 303 -9.85 7.64 24.72
N GLY A 304 -10.49 6.46 24.71
CA GLY A 304 -10.90 5.81 23.47
C GLY A 304 -11.73 6.77 22.62
N ALA A 305 -11.94 6.43 21.36
CA ALA A 305 -12.73 7.27 20.47
C ALA A 305 -14.09 7.59 21.12
N VAL A 306 -14.40 8.86 21.17
CA VAL A 306 -15.68 9.35 21.71
C VAL A 306 -16.76 9.09 20.65
N ALA A 307 -17.90 8.58 21.07
CA ALA A 307 -19.06 8.44 20.19
C ALA A 307 -19.39 9.79 19.52
N PRO A 308 -19.51 9.85 18.20
CA PRO A 308 -19.74 11.09 17.48
C PRO A 308 -21.13 11.64 17.78
N ASN A 309 -21.28 12.98 17.75
CA ASN A 309 -22.59 13.63 17.90
C ASN A 309 -23.36 13.55 16.57
N GLU A 310 -24.34 12.68 16.48
CA GLU A 310 -25.16 12.44 15.27
C GLU A 310 -26.00 13.65 14.81
N ASP A 311 -26.16 14.67 15.63
CA ASP A 311 -26.86 15.91 15.26
C ASP A 311 -25.93 16.95 14.60
N SER A 312 -24.65 16.62 14.44
CA SER A 312 -23.69 17.46 13.73
C SER A 312 -23.76 17.29 12.19
N ALA A 313 -23.06 18.15 11.46
CA ALA A 313 -22.90 17.98 10.01
C ALA A 313 -22.04 16.77 9.67
N LEU A 314 -22.29 16.13 8.53
CA LEU A 314 -21.45 15.07 7.99
C LEU A 314 -20.18 15.69 7.38
N THR A 315 -19.14 15.77 8.19
CA THR A 315 -17.83 16.29 7.80
C THR A 315 -16.79 15.15 7.77
N LEU A 316 -15.59 15.44 7.20
CA LEU A 316 -14.48 14.48 7.23
C LEU A 316 -14.06 14.12 8.67
N ASP A 317 -14.09 15.07 9.60
CA ASP A 317 -13.81 14.80 11.01
C ASP A 317 -14.86 13.88 11.61
N PHE A 318 -16.13 14.10 11.32
CA PHE A 318 -17.23 13.24 11.79
C PHE A 318 -17.08 11.81 11.25
N VAL A 319 -16.80 11.65 9.97
CA VAL A 319 -16.53 10.34 9.36
C VAL A 319 -15.36 9.66 10.09
N GLY A 320 -14.25 10.36 10.28
CA GLY A 320 -13.09 9.84 11.00
C GLY A 320 -13.41 9.43 12.44
N GLN A 321 -14.19 10.24 13.18
CA GLN A 321 -14.64 9.92 14.55
C GLN A 321 -15.54 8.68 14.58
N THR A 322 -16.48 8.57 13.65
CA THR A 322 -17.38 7.41 13.55
C THR A 322 -16.61 6.13 13.24
N VAL A 323 -15.69 6.18 12.26
CA VAL A 323 -14.83 5.05 11.93
C VAL A 323 -13.97 4.65 13.14
N ALA A 324 -13.35 5.62 13.81
CA ALA A 324 -12.53 5.37 14.99
C ALA A 324 -13.34 4.74 16.16
N ALA A 325 -14.58 5.17 16.35
CA ALA A 325 -15.42 4.71 17.45
C ALA A 325 -16.01 3.32 17.22
N LEU A 326 -16.33 2.97 15.96
CA LEU A 326 -17.09 1.76 15.64
C LEU A 326 -16.27 0.64 15.01
N MET A 327 -15.06 0.93 14.49
CA MET A 327 -14.27 -0.12 13.87
C MET A 327 -13.75 -1.13 14.90
N PRO A 328 -13.85 -2.45 14.62
CA PRO A 328 -13.34 -3.49 15.50
C PRO A 328 -11.81 -3.42 15.69
N GLU A 329 -11.36 -3.83 16.87
CA GLU A 329 -9.92 -4.03 17.11
C GLU A 329 -9.35 -5.06 16.13
N GLY A 330 -8.13 -4.82 15.69
CA GLY A 330 -7.46 -5.68 14.73
C GLY A 330 -7.98 -5.55 13.30
N SER A 331 -8.80 -4.55 12.97
CA SER A 331 -9.20 -4.24 11.60
C SER A 331 -7.97 -3.94 10.71
N ILE A 332 -8.15 -4.02 9.41
CA ILE A 332 -7.17 -3.56 8.41
C ILE A 332 -7.80 -2.39 7.67
N VAL A 333 -7.10 -1.25 7.63
CA VAL A 333 -7.54 -0.06 6.89
C VAL A 333 -6.68 0.10 5.64
N ALA A 334 -7.29 -0.04 4.46
CA ALA A 334 -6.69 0.35 3.19
C ALA A 334 -7.06 1.82 2.93
N ASP A 335 -6.06 2.68 2.75
CA ASP A 335 -6.25 4.12 2.70
C ASP A 335 -5.90 4.71 1.33
N GLU A 336 -6.86 5.37 0.74
CA GLU A 336 -6.69 6.19 -0.46
C GLU A 336 -7.51 7.49 -0.39
N LEU A 337 -7.54 8.12 0.79
CA LEU A 337 -8.31 9.35 1.04
C LEU A 337 -7.76 10.60 0.35
N VAL A 338 -6.53 10.58 -0.11
CA VAL A 338 -5.85 11.69 -0.81
C VAL A 338 -5.96 13.00 -0.02
N SER A 339 -6.75 13.99 -0.51
CA SER A 339 -6.92 15.30 0.16
C SER A 339 -7.72 15.22 1.47
N SER A 340 -8.53 14.18 1.64
CA SER A 340 -9.35 13.98 2.85
C SER A 340 -8.57 13.34 4.01
N ALA A 341 -7.39 12.77 3.73
CA ALA A 341 -6.58 11.98 4.65
C ALA A 341 -6.26 12.71 5.97
N GLY A 342 -5.83 13.96 5.91
CA GLY A 342 -5.36 14.68 7.10
C GLY A 342 -6.41 14.82 8.20
N ARG A 343 -7.67 15.06 7.82
CA ARG A 343 -8.79 15.21 8.76
C ARG A 343 -9.22 13.86 9.35
N VAL A 344 -9.35 12.85 8.51
CA VAL A 344 -9.76 11.50 8.93
C VAL A 344 -8.69 10.84 9.78
N HIS A 345 -7.41 10.86 9.36
CA HIS A 345 -6.31 10.24 10.11
C HIS A 345 -6.13 10.82 11.51
N LEU A 346 -6.39 12.12 11.67
CA LEU A 346 -6.32 12.76 13.00
C LEU A 346 -7.27 12.08 13.99
N GLN A 347 -8.45 11.66 13.55
CA GLN A 347 -9.44 10.99 14.40
C GLN A 347 -9.09 9.50 14.60
N LEU A 348 -8.52 8.83 13.59
CA LEU A 348 -8.16 7.41 13.68
C LEU A 348 -7.08 7.11 14.73
N LYS A 349 -6.34 8.10 15.22
CA LYS A 349 -5.42 7.95 16.35
C LYS A 349 -6.11 7.47 17.63
N HIS A 350 -7.40 7.74 17.79
CA HIS A 350 -8.19 7.34 18.95
C HIS A 350 -8.87 5.98 18.79
N ALA A 351 -8.77 5.36 17.62
CA ALA A 351 -9.37 4.07 17.33
C ALA A 351 -8.72 2.93 18.13
N ALA A 352 -9.41 1.78 18.21
CA ALA A 352 -8.77 0.54 18.62
C ALA A 352 -7.58 0.22 17.69
N PRO A 353 -6.58 -0.56 18.14
CA PRO A 353 -5.43 -0.91 17.32
C PRO A 353 -5.82 -1.55 15.99
N PHE A 354 -5.19 -1.12 14.90
CA PHE A 354 -5.43 -1.63 13.55
C PHE A 354 -4.16 -1.61 12.70
N ASP A 355 -4.16 -2.37 11.60
CA ASP A 355 -3.11 -2.28 10.58
C ASP A 355 -3.52 -1.28 9.50
N PHE A 356 -2.59 -0.44 9.09
CA PHE A 356 -2.81 0.63 8.13
C PHE A 356 -1.99 0.41 6.86
N LEU A 357 -2.66 0.37 5.71
CA LEU A 357 -2.08 0.14 4.39
C LEU A 357 -2.23 1.40 3.52
N PRO A 358 -1.28 2.33 3.57
CA PRO A 358 -1.36 3.58 2.81
C PRO A 358 -1.02 3.41 1.33
N VAL A 359 -1.34 4.41 0.52
CA VAL A 359 -0.80 4.56 -0.84
C VAL A 359 0.70 4.83 -0.75
N THR A 360 1.50 3.93 -1.30
CA THR A 360 2.96 3.96 -1.15
C THR A 360 3.71 4.66 -2.27
N GLY A 361 3.20 4.56 -3.50
CA GLY A 361 3.84 5.15 -4.68
C GLY A 361 3.14 6.37 -5.25
N GLY A 362 1.99 6.77 -4.69
CA GLY A 362 1.21 7.92 -5.14
C GLY A 362 0.38 7.68 -6.41
N SER A 363 0.39 6.49 -6.97
CA SER A 363 -0.50 6.13 -8.08
C SER A 363 -1.87 5.79 -7.51
N ILE A 364 -2.89 6.62 -7.83
CA ILE A 364 -4.27 6.40 -7.38
C ILE A 364 -4.93 5.21 -8.08
N GLY A 365 -5.98 4.65 -7.44
CA GLY A 365 -6.60 3.38 -7.82
C GLY A 365 -5.96 2.17 -7.13
N GLN A 366 -5.31 2.38 -5.98
CA GLN A 366 -4.67 1.34 -5.18
C GLN A 366 -5.57 0.81 -4.07
N GLY A 367 -6.37 1.66 -3.42
CA GLY A 367 -7.05 1.36 -2.16
C GLY A 367 -8.01 0.18 -2.27
N LEU A 368 -8.96 0.21 -3.22
CA LEU A 368 -9.90 -0.88 -3.45
C LEU A 368 -9.21 -2.23 -3.73
N PRO A 369 -8.24 -2.32 -4.65
CA PRO A 369 -7.51 -3.56 -4.88
C PRO A 369 -6.70 -4.05 -3.68
N VAL A 370 -6.05 -3.13 -2.95
CA VAL A 370 -5.31 -3.48 -1.72
C VAL A 370 -6.25 -4.06 -0.67
N ALA A 371 -7.47 -3.52 -0.53
CA ALA A 371 -8.49 -4.07 0.36
C ALA A 371 -8.91 -5.50 -0.05
N VAL A 372 -9.04 -5.78 -1.37
CA VAL A 372 -9.27 -7.15 -1.87
C VAL A 372 -8.16 -8.09 -1.39
N GLY A 373 -6.91 -7.71 -1.62
CA GLY A 373 -5.75 -8.53 -1.25
C GLY A 373 -5.66 -8.75 0.26
N ALA A 374 -5.88 -7.71 1.06
CA ALA A 374 -5.88 -7.77 2.51
C ALA A 374 -6.96 -8.70 3.06
N ALA A 375 -8.19 -8.64 2.51
CA ALA A 375 -9.28 -9.50 2.93
C ALA A 375 -9.06 -10.99 2.56
N ILE A 376 -8.39 -11.26 1.43
CA ILE A 376 -7.99 -12.63 1.06
C ILE A 376 -6.90 -13.15 2.01
N ALA A 377 -5.94 -12.30 2.39
CA ALA A 377 -4.84 -12.63 3.27
C ALA A 377 -5.28 -12.87 4.73
N ALA A 378 -6.30 -12.13 5.19
CA ALA A 378 -6.79 -12.18 6.55
C ALA A 378 -8.33 -12.31 6.60
N PRO A 379 -8.90 -13.46 6.20
CA PRO A 379 -10.35 -13.64 6.01
C PRO A 379 -11.20 -13.55 7.28
N HIS A 380 -10.56 -13.53 8.44
CA HIS A 380 -11.20 -13.39 9.76
C HIS A 380 -11.09 -11.97 10.34
N ARG A 381 -10.55 -11.03 9.58
CA ARG A 381 -10.40 -9.63 10.00
C ARG A 381 -11.30 -8.74 9.15
N LYS A 382 -11.91 -7.73 9.78
CA LYS A 382 -12.65 -6.69 9.07
C LYS A 382 -11.66 -5.84 8.26
N VAL A 383 -11.93 -5.63 6.98
CA VAL A 383 -11.19 -4.71 6.13
C VAL A 383 -12.05 -3.48 5.83
N ILE A 384 -11.49 -2.31 6.02
CA ILE A 384 -12.14 -1.02 5.74
C ILE A 384 -11.31 -0.32 4.66
N SER A 385 -11.93 -0.04 3.50
CA SER A 385 -11.30 0.75 2.44
C SER A 385 -11.82 2.17 2.52
N LEU A 386 -10.93 3.12 2.80
CA LEU A 386 -11.23 4.55 2.85
C LEU A 386 -10.78 5.19 1.54
N GLU A 387 -11.73 5.67 0.75
CA GLU A 387 -11.50 6.08 -0.63
C GLU A 387 -11.89 7.53 -0.90
N ALA A 388 -11.15 8.22 -1.76
CA ALA A 388 -11.63 9.42 -2.42
C ALA A 388 -12.43 9.05 -3.68
N ASP A 389 -13.44 9.85 -4.01
CA ASP A 389 -14.34 9.64 -5.14
C ASP A 389 -13.60 9.50 -6.49
N GLY A 390 -12.68 10.42 -6.78
CA GLY A 390 -11.91 10.37 -8.01
C GLY A 390 -10.94 9.19 -8.10
N SER A 391 -10.36 8.75 -6.97
CA SER A 391 -9.45 7.60 -6.91
C SER A 391 -10.17 6.29 -7.12
N ALA A 392 -11.35 6.12 -6.51
CA ALA A 392 -12.15 4.91 -6.61
C ALA A 392 -12.50 4.55 -8.07
N MET A 393 -12.67 5.58 -8.94
CA MET A 393 -13.02 5.37 -10.36
C MET A 393 -11.94 4.63 -11.17
N TYR A 394 -10.71 4.59 -10.70
CA TYR A 394 -9.61 3.91 -11.41
C TYR A 394 -9.72 2.39 -11.38
N THR A 395 -10.29 1.82 -10.31
CA THR A 395 -10.30 0.37 -10.06
C THR A 395 -11.61 -0.15 -9.46
N LEU A 396 -12.74 0.47 -9.79
CA LEU A 396 -14.06 0.06 -9.28
C LEU A 396 -14.37 -1.42 -9.52
N GLN A 397 -13.76 -2.05 -10.54
CA GLN A 397 -13.89 -3.47 -10.82
C GLN A 397 -13.51 -4.36 -9.65
N ALA A 398 -12.76 -3.84 -8.67
CA ALA A 398 -12.44 -4.52 -7.41
C ALA A 398 -13.70 -4.89 -6.62
N LEU A 399 -14.77 -4.08 -6.71
CA LEU A 399 -16.05 -4.34 -6.05
C LEU A 399 -16.66 -5.67 -6.51
N TRP A 400 -16.61 -5.96 -7.80
CA TRP A 400 -17.06 -7.24 -8.35
C TRP A 400 -16.26 -8.42 -7.79
N THR A 401 -14.93 -8.28 -7.69
CA THR A 401 -14.06 -9.31 -7.09
C THR A 401 -14.39 -9.52 -5.62
N MET A 402 -14.68 -8.45 -4.85
CA MET A 402 -15.11 -8.54 -3.44
C MET A 402 -16.37 -9.41 -3.30
N VAL A 403 -17.37 -9.21 -4.16
CA VAL A 403 -18.61 -10.02 -4.16
C VAL A 403 -18.34 -11.46 -4.54
N ARG A 404 -17.62 -11.68 -5.65
CA ARG A 404 -17.29 -13.02 -6.13
C ARG A 404 -16.60 -13.86 -5.07
N GLU A 405 -15.65 -13.27 -4.36
CA GLU A 405 -14.85 -13.94 -3.34
C GLU A 405 -15.48 -13.87 -1.94
N LYS A 406 -16.65 -13.22 -1.78
CA LYS A 406 -17.39 -13.03 -0.52
C LYS A 406 -16.53 -12.39 0.56
N LEU A 407 -15.76 -11.36 0.19
CA LEU A 407 -14.80 -10.72 1.10
C LEU A 407 -15.51 -9.81 2.10
N ASP A 408 -15.04 -9.79 3.33
CA ASP A 408 -15.53 -8.90 4.38
C ASP A 408 -14.84 -7.54 4.31
N VAL A 409 -15.28 -6.72 3.34
CA VAL A 409 -14.73 -5.39 3.06
C VAL A 409 -15.84 -4.35 3.14
N THR A 410 -15.64 -3.32 3.95
CA THR A 410 -16.49 -2.13 3.98
C THR A 410 -15.77 -0.99 3.28
N VAL A 411 -16.31 -0.54 2.15
CA VAL A 411 -15.79 0.59 1.39
C VAL A 411 -16.51 1.86 1.81
N VAL A 412 -15.77 2.91 2.16
CA VAL A 412 -16.30 4.24 2.44
C VAL A 412 -15.73 5.22 1.44
N ILE A 413 -16.58 5.78 0.57
CA ILE A 413 -16.17 6.76 -0.44
C ILE A 413 -16.49 8.17 0.08
N MET A 414 -15.44 8.99 0.24
CA MET A 414 -15.57 10.42 0.52
C MET A 414 -15.91 11.15 -0.78
N ASN A 415 -17.19 11.38 -1.03
CA ASN A 415 -17.64 12.02 -2.27
C ASN A 415 -17.74 13.53 -2.08
N ASN A 416 -16.72 14.25 -2.56
CA ASN A 416 -16.70 15.72 -2.65
C ASN A 416 -16.89 16.23 -4.09
N ARG A 417 -17.04 15.32 -5.06
CA ARG A 417 -17.30 15.59 -6.49
C ARG A 417 -16.21 16.38 -7.20
N ARG A 418 -14.95 16.26 -6.71
CA ARG A 418 -13.85 17.08 -7.20
C ARG A 418 -12.49 16.43 -6.96
N TYR A 419 -11.58 16.59 -7.90
CA TYR A 419 -10.16 16.33 -7.66
C TYR A 419 -9.52 17.42 -6.79
N LYS A 420 -9.92 17.47 -5.51
CA LYS A 420 -9.53 18.53 -4.57
C LYS A 420 -8.01 18.68 -4.40
N ILE A 421 -7.26 17.58 -4.47
CA ILE A 421 -5.80 17.62 -4.40
C ILE A 421 -5.20 18.46 -5.53
N LEU A 422 -5.77 18.40 -6.74
CA LEU A 422 -5.26 19.17 -7.89
C LEU A 422 -5.50 20.67 -7.70
N GLU A 423 -6.60 21.06 -7.05
CA GLU A 423 -6.83 22.46 -6.67
C GLU A 423 -5.76 22.96 -5.68
N ILE A 424 -5.41 22.13 -4.69
CA ILE A 424 -4.36 22.44 -3.72
C ILE A 424 -3.01 22.57 -4.43
N GLU A 425 -2.65 21.61 -5.27
CA GLU A 425 -1.37 21.58 -5.97
C GLU A 425 -1.22 22.73 -6.99
N MET A 426 -2.29 23.12 -7.67
CA MET A 426 -2.25 24.26 -8.59
C MET A 426 -1.84 25.55 -7.89
N ARG A 427 -2.37 25.78 -6.68
CA ARG A 427 -1.99 26.95 -5.87
C ARG A 427 -0.54 26.87 -5.40
N ARG A 428 -0.07 25.67 -5.04
CA ARG A 428 1.28 25.42 -4.51
C ARG A 428 2.37 25.53 -5.56
N THR A 429 2.08 25.08 -6.78
CA THR A 429 3.03 25.17 -7.91
C THR A 429 3.12 26.58 -8.51
N GLY A 430 2.34 27.53 -8.01
CA GLY A 430 2.32 28.91 -8.50
C GLY A 430 1.62 29.09 -9.84
N ALA A 431 0.81 28.10 -10.27
CA ALA A 431 -0.04 28.24 -11.44
C ALA A 431 -1.13 29.28 -11.16
N ASN A 432 -1.01 30.43 -11.79
CA ASN A 432 -1.89 31.58 -11.56
C ASN A 432 -3.25 31.39 -12.23
N GLY A 433 -4.28 31.35 -11.41
CA GLY A 433 -5.68 31.54 -11.82
C GLY A 433 -6.39 30.25 -12.27
N PHE A 434 -7.50 29.99 -11.60
CA PHE A 434 -8.50 29.03 -12.05
C PHE A 434 -9.48 29.72 -12.98
N GLY A 435 -9.24 29.69 -14.28
CA GLY A 435 -10.26 30.03 -15.26
C GLY A 435 -11.34 28.92 -15.31
N PRO A 436 -12.46 29.20 -16.01
CA PRO A 436 -13.55 28.21 -16.13
C PRO A 436 -13.11 26.87 -16.66
N LEU A 437 -12.21 26.79 -17.64
CA LEU A 437 -11.71 25.57 -18.23
C LEU A 437 -10.86 24.76 -17.25
N ALA A 438 -9.98 25.40 -16.48
CA ALA A 438 -9.17 24.71 -15.48
C ALA A 438 -10.04 24.16 -14.34
N ASN A 439 -11.07 24.89 -13.91
CA ASN A 439 -12.05 24.40 -12.96
C ASN A 439 -12.82 23.19 -13.47
N ASP A 440 -13.17 23.19 -14.75
CA ASP A 440 -13.89 22.10 -15.40
C ASP A 440 -13.08 20.78 -15.42
N MET A 441 -11.75 20.88 -15.54
CA MET A 441 -10.86 19.70 -15.58
C MET A 441 -10.69 18.98 -14.21
N ILE A 442 -11.10 19.59 -13.12
CA ILE A 442 -11.03 19.03 -11.78
C ILE A 442 -12.41 18.81 -11.15
N ASP A 443 -13.47 19.20 -11.84
CA ASP A 443 -14.87 19.01 -11.46
C ASP A 443 -15.39 17.68 -12.03
N ILE A 444 -15.76 16.73 -11.14
CA ILE A 444 -16.32 15.44 -11.50
C ILE A 444 -17.80 15.32 -11.11
N SER A 445 -18.48 16.47 -10.99
CA SER A 445 -19.91 16.52 -10.65
C SER A 445 -20.84 16.57 -11.87
N ARG A 446 -20.31 16.57 -13.10
CA ARG A 446 -21.11 16.73 -14.31
C ARG A 446 -20.83 15.65 -15.36
N PRO A 447 -21.61 14.53 -15.35
CA PRO A 447 -22.66 14.19 -14.37
C PRO A 447 -22.10 13.77 -13.02
N ASP A 448 -22.90 13.87 -11.96
CA ASP A 448 -22.57 13.27 -10.66
C ASP A 448 -22.35 11.75 -10.80
N LEU A 449 -21.27 11.26 -10.17
CA LEU A 449 -21.04 9.83 -10.06
C LEU A 449 -21.98 9.24 -9.01
N ASP A 450 -22.77 8.24 -9.37
CA ASP A 450 -23.65 7.53 -8.44
C ASP A 450 -22.98 6.24 -7.98
N PHE A 451 -22.17 6.33 -6.93
CA PHE A 451 -21.41 5.18 -6.43
C PHE A 451 -22.30 4.07 -5.89
N VAL A 452 -23.51 4.38 -5.43
CA VAL A 452 -24.48 3.37 -4.99
C VAL A 452 -24.88 2.51 -6.21
N LYS A 453 -25.32 3.12 -7.30
CA LYS A 453 -25.68 2.37 -8.50
C LYS A 453 -24.51 1.61 -9.14
N LEU A 454 -23.32 2.19 -9.12
CA LEU A 454 -22.11 1.53 -9.61
C LEU A 454 -21.78 0.28 -8.79
N ALA A 455 -21.90 0.36 -7.46
CA ALA A 455 -21.68 -0.77 -6.56
C ALA A 455 -22.76 -1.84 -6.70
N GLU A 456 -24.03 -1.46 -6.74
CA GLU A 456 -25.17 -2.37 -6.97
C GLU A 456 -25.04 -3.10 -8.31
N GLY A 457 -24.62 -2.40 -9.38
CA GLY A 457 -24.34 -3.00 -10.67
C GLY A 457 -23.22 -4.05 -10.67
N MET A 458 -22.36 -4.03 -9.65
CA MET A 458 -21.31 -5.03 -9.40
C MET A 458 -21.71 -6.05 -8.32
N GLY A 459 -22.94 -5.96 -7.79
CA GLY A 459 -23.47 -6.88 -6.80
C GLY A 459 -23.16 -6.54 -5.34
N VAL A 460 -22.61 -5.37 -5.05
CA VAL A 460 -22.30 -4.90 -3.70
C VAL A 460 -23.53 -4.21 -3.11
N GLU A 461 -23.91 -4.57 -1.88
CA GLU A 461 -24.91 -3.83 -1.10
C GLU A 461 -24.37 -2.43 -0.78
N ALA A 462 -25.07 -1.38 -1.21
CA ALA A 462 -24.57 -0.03 -1.12
C ALA A 462 -25.61 0.95 -0.55
N SER A 463 -25.12 2.01 0.08
CA SER A 463 -25.94 3.08 0.63
C SER A 463 -25.25 4.44 0.50
N ARG A 464 -26.04 5.51 0.57
CA ARG A 464 -25.55 6.88 0.59
C ARG A 464 -25.91 7.54 1.91
N ALA A 465 -24.93 8.18 2.54
CA ALA A 465 -25.12 9.00 3.72
C ALA A 465 -24.95 10.49 3.36
N ARG A 466 -25.94 11.30 3.70
CA ARG A 466 -25.95 12.76 3.56
C ARG A 466 -25.95 13.46 4.90
N THR A 467 -26.23 12.71 5.97
CA THR A 467 -26.26 13.20 7.36
C THR A 467 -25.34 12.35 8.24
N ALA A 468 -24.90 12.94 9.33
CA ALA A 468 -24.13 12.26 10.37
C ALA A 468 -24.82 11.01 10.89
N ARG A 469 -26.12 11.10 11.18
CA ARG A 469 -26.95 10.00 11.67
C ARG A 469 -27.03 8.84 10.65
N GLU A 470 -27.26 9.14 9.38
CA GLU A 470 -27.26 8.12 8.34
C GLU A 470 -25.92 7.40 8.25
N PHE A 471 -24.81 8.14 8.29
CA PHE A 471 -23.47 7.55 8.23
C PHE A 471 -23.19 6.64 9.42
N THR A 472 -23.49 7.09 10.64
CA THR A 472 -23.30 6.28 11.87
C THR A 472 -24.10 4.99 11.80
N ALA A 473 -25.38 5.06 11.41
CA ALA A 473 -26.23 3.88 11.30
C ALA A 473 -25.72 2.89 10.23
N GLN A 474 -25.37 3.38 9.05
CA GLN A 474 -24.89 2.54 7.94
C GLN A 474 -23.53 1.93 8.24
N PHE A 475 -22.60 2.70 8.82
CA PHE A 475 -21.26 2.20 9.17
C PHE A 475 -21.35 1.20 10.34
N GLY A 476 -22.19 1.47 11.35
CA GLY A 476 -22.43 0.53 12.46
C GLY A 476 -23.01 -0.80 11.98
N ASP A 477 -24.01 -0.77 11.07
CA ASP A 477 -24.54 -1.98 10.43
C ASP A 477 -23.45 -2.75 9.68
N ALA A 478 -22.62 -2.05 8.89
CA ALA A 478 -21.53 -2.66 8.14
C ALA A 478 -20.48 -3.32 9.05
N MET A 479 -20.20 -2.76 10.23
CA MET A 479 -19.24 -3.38 11.18
C MET A 479 -19.81 -4.64 11.83
N GLY A 480 -21.14 -4.73 11.98
CA GLY A 480 -21.82 -5.89 12.58
C GLY A 480 -22.12 -7.04 11.61
N ARG A 481 -21.90 -6.87 10.31
CA ARG A 481 -22.27 -7.85 9.28
C ARG A 481 -21.06 -8.21 8.41
N SER A 482 -21.00 -9.45 7.96
CA SER A 482 -19.96 -9.91 7.00
C SER A 482 -20.39 -9.68 5.55
N GLY A 483 -19.41 -9.61 4.67
CA GLY A 483 -19.58 -9.43 3.24
C GLY A 483 -19.28 -8.01 2.76
N PRO A 484 -19.13 -7.80 1.43
CA PRO A 484 -18.77 -6.52 0.88
C PRO A 484 -19.91 -5.51 0.96
N ARG A 485 -19.58 -4.28 1.38
CA ARG A 485 -20.51 -3.15 1.47
C ARG A 485 -19.86 -1.88 1.01
N LEU A 486 -20.66 -0.96 0.46
CA LEU A 486 -20.20 0.37 0.11
C LEU A 486 -21.09 1.43 0.76
N ILE A 487 -20.44 2.43 1.36
CA ILE A 487 -21.10 3.62 1.90
C ILE A 487 -20.53 4.83 1.18
N GLU A 488 -21.37 5.52 0.44
CA GLU A 488 -21.04 6.80 -0.18
C GLU A 488 -21.33 7.93 0.82
N ALA A 489 -20.30 8.52 1.40
CA ALA A 489 -20.41 9.66 2.30
C ALA A 489 -20.30 10.97 1.50
N TRP A 490 -21.40 11.73 1.41
CA TRP A 490 -21.41 13.06 0.79
C TRP A 490 -20.86 14.09 1.75
N VAL A 491 -19.60 14.43 1.55
CA VAL A 491 -18.86 15.38 2.40
C VAL A 491 -18.60 16.68 1.62
N GLU A 492 -18.60 17.82 2.34
CA GLU A 492 -18.27 19.13 1.77
C GLU A 492 -16.78 19.44 1.82
#